data_867612ee984e7faf2976e2f214c9de44
#
_entry.id   867612ee984e7faf2976e2f214c9de44
#
_cell.length_a   1.000
_cell.length_b   1.000
_cell.length_c   1.000
_cell.angle_alpha   90.00
_cell.angle_beta   90.00
_cell.angle_gamma   90.00
#
_symmetry.space_group_name_H-M   'P 1'
#
loop_
_entity.id
_entity.type
_entity.pdbx_description
1 polymer ?
#
loop_
_entity_poly.entity_id
_entity_poly.type
_entity_poly.pdbx_seq_one_letter_code
_entity_poly.pdbx_strand_id
1 'polypeptide(L)'
;MTIIDILTTGGTIDKIYFDQKSEFEVGDPVIGPLLTAMNVGFDATIEQLMRVDSLDMTDAHRSIIYERTERSSSQQVLITHGTDGMIKTAQKLSKITGKTIVLTGSLQPAAFAHN
;
A
#
# COMPACT_ATOMS: atom_id res chain seq x y z
N MET A 1 3.75 -9.08 -21.56
CA MET A 1 2.67 -8.49 -20.74
C MET A 1 3.26 -8.07 -19.39
N THR A 2 3.01 -6.85 -18.97
CA THR A 2 3.50 -6.35 -17.68
C THR A 2 2.50 -6.66 -16.59
N ILE A 3 2.96 -7.33 -15.54
CA ILE A 3 2.17 -7.58 -14.34
C ILE A 3 2.76 -6.73 -13.23
N ILE A 4 1.91 -5.91 -12.61
CA ILE A 4 2.31 -5.10 -11.48
C ILE A 4 1.90 -5.82 -10.22
N ASP A 5 2.84 -6.02 -9.30
CA ASP A 5 2.56 -6.62 -8.00
C ASP A 5 2.23 -5.49 -7.03
N ILE A 6 1.00 -5.47 -6.54
CA ILE A 6 0.50 -4.44 -5.64
C ILE A 6 0.42 -5.01 -4.24
N LEU A 7 1.15 -4.39 -3.33
CA LEU A 7 1.20 -4.81 -1.93
C LEU A 7 0.56 -3.72 -1.08
N THR A 8 -0.41 -4.07 -0.26
CA THR A 8 -1.07 -3.09 0.61
C THR A 8 -0.60 -3.27 2.04
N THR A 9 -0.36 -2.15 2.72
CA THR A 9 0.13 -2.16 4.09
C THR A 9 -0.82 -1.44 5.05
N GLY A 10 -1.92 -0.90 4.55
CA GLY A 10 -2.81 -0.03 5.28
C GLY A 10 -2.54 1.42 4.99
N GLY A 11 -2.66 2.27 5.98
CA GLY A 11 -2.44 3.70 5.83
C GLY A 11 -3.74 4.45 5.56
N THR A 12 -3.62 5.75 5.37
CA THR A 12 -4.79 6.66 5.27
C THR A 12 -5.70 6.31 4.10
N ILE A 13 -5.15 5.84 2.98
CA ILE A 13 -5.96 5.50 1.80
C ILE A 13 -7.03 4.44 2.12
N ASP A 14 -6.72 3.53 3.05
CA ASP A 14 -7.61 2.42 3.42
C ASP A 14 -8.42 2.71 4.69
N LYS A 15 -8.31 3.89 5.27
CA LYS A 15 -9.02 4.21 6.50
C LYS A 15 -10.51 4.34 6.27
N ILE A 16 -11.27 3.88 7.26
CA ILE A 16 -12.72 4.05 7.33
C ILE A 16 -13.06 4.73 8.66
N TYR A 17 -14.18 5.46 8.68
CA TYR A 17 -14.68 6.05 9.91
C TYR A 17 -15.53 5.04 10.65
N PHE A 18 -15.22 4.85 11.93
CA PHE A 18 -15.93 3.92 12.78
C PHE A 18 -16.79 4.72 13.77
N ASP A 19 -18.09 4.79 13.48
CA ASP A 19 -19.02 5.65 14.23
C ASP A 19 -19.05 5.36 15.74
N GLN A 20 -18.99 4.08 16.11
CA GLN A 20 -19.07 3.68 17.52
C GLN A 20 -17.89 4.18 18.34
N LYS A 21 -16.76 4.38 17.70
CA LYS A 21 -15.54 4.88 18.35
C LYS A 21 -15.25 6.33 18.02
N SER A 22 -16.02 6.92 17.11
CA SER A 22 -15.80 8.28 16.60
C SER A 22 -14.35 8.49 16.11
N GLU A 23 -13.77 7.48 15.49
CA GLU A 23 -12.39 7.54 15.00
C GLU A 23 -12.25 6.76 13.69
N PHE A 24 -11.16 7.04 12.97
CA PHE A 24 -10.83 6.30 11.77
C PHE A 24 -10.00 5.06 12.10
N GLU A 25 -10.29 3.97 11.41
CA GLU A 25 -9.52 2.74 11.47
C GLU A 25 -9.11 2.34 10.06
N VAL A 26 -7.99 1.61 9.95
CA VAL A 26 -7.57 1.03 8.67
C VAL A 26 -8.52 -0.12 8.35
N GLY A 27 -9.23 0.02 7.23
CA GLY A 27 -10.16 -1.00 6.75
C GLY A 27 -9.53 -1.92 5.72
N ASP A 28 -10.40 -2.55 4.92
CA ASP A 28 -9.95 -3.40 3.82
C ASP A 28 -9.25 -2.55 2.75
N PRO A 29 -8.28 -3.16 2.02
CA PRO A 29 -7.63 -2.45 0.92
C PRO A 29 -8.62 -1.98 -0.14
N VAL A 30 -8.47 -0.71 -0.58
CA VAL A 30 -9.38 -0.11 -1.57
C VAL A 30 -8.77 -0.07 -2.97
N ILE A 31 -7.47 -0.39 -3.11
CA ILE A 31 -6.78 -0.23 -4.39
C ILE A 31 -7.38 -1.12 -5.48
N GLY A 32 -7.81 -2.33 -5.16
CA GLY A 32 -8.43 -3.23 -6.13
C GLY A 32 -9.72 -2.65 -6.71
N PRO A 33 -10.71 -2.29 -5.87
CA PRO A 33 -11.91 -1.62 -6.35
C PRO A 33 -11.63 -0.32 -7.11
N LEU A 34 -10.64 0.48 -6.67
CA LEU A 34 -10.28 1.71 -7.37
C LEU A 34 -9.73 1.43 -8.77
N LEU A 35 -8.86 0.44 -8.93
CA LEU A 35 -8.32 0.09 -10.24
C LEU A 35 -9.41 -0.42 -11.16
N THR A 36 -10.35 -1.20 -10.65
CA THR A 36 -11.50 -1.67 -11.42
C THR A 36 -12.37 -0.51 -11.87
N ALA A 37 -12.66 0.42 -10.96
CA ALA A 37 -13.48 1.59 -11.28
C ALA A 37 -12.82 2.51 -12.31
N MET A 38 -11.49 2.60 -12.30
CA MET A 38 -10.73 3.42 -13.23
C MET A 38 -10.48 2.73 -14.56
N ASN A 39 -10.86 1.47 -14.68
CA ASN A 39 -10.72 0.69 -15.92
C ASN A 39 -9.29 0.74 -16.48
N VAL A 40 -8.32 0.42 -15.60
CA VAL A 40 -6.91 0.43 -16.01
C VAL A 40 -6.60 -0.73 -16.97
N GLY A 41 -5.69 -0.47 -17.91
CA GLY A 41 -5.37 -1.40 -18.98
C GLY A 41 -4.17 -2.31 -18.72
N PHE A 42 -3.87 -2.65 -17.47
CA PHE A 42 -2.76 -3.54 -17.14
C PHE A 42 -3.21 -4.63 -16.19
N ASP A 43 -2.46 -5.72 -16.14
CA ASP A 43 -2.70 -6.79 -15.18
C ASP A 43 -2.02 -6.46 -13.86
N ALA A 44 -2.68 -6.78 -12.77
CA ALA A 44 -2.15 -6.55 -11.44
C ALA A 44 -2.49 -7.73 -10.52
N THR A 45 -1.55 -8.04 -9.64
CA THR A 45 -1.78 -8.93 -8.50
C THR A 45 -1.81 -8.06 -7.25
N ILE A 46 -2.72 -8.34 -6.32
CA ILE A 46 -2.90 -7.53 -5.13
C ILE A 46 -2.81 -8.44 -3.92
N GLU A 47 -1.92 -8.12 -3.00
CA GLU A 47 -1.79 -8.84 -1.74
C GLU A 47 -1.78 -7.85 -0.58
N GLN A 48 -2.62 -8.10 0.41
CA GLN A 48 -2.60 -7.34 1.66
C GLN A 48 -1.53 -7.94 2.58
N LEU A 49 -0.48 -7.17 2.85
CA LEU A 49 0.57 -7.62 3.77
C LEU A 49 0.19 -7.36 5.22
N MET A 50 -0.44 -6.22 5.49
CA MET A 50 -0.77 -5.79 6.84
C MET A 50 -1.78 -4.64 6.79
N ARG A 51 -2.39 -4.33 7.94
CA ARG A 51 -3.26 -3.16 8.12
C ARG A 51 -2.67 -2.30 9.23
N VAL A 52 -1.74 -1.45 8.89
CA VAL A 52 -1.00 -0.66 9.87
C VAL A 52 -1.07 0.81 9.50
N ASP A 53 -1.44 1.65 10.46
CA ASP A 53 -1.25 3.08 10.33
C ASP A 53 0.24 3.36 10.33
N SER A 54 0.70 4.31 9.51
CA SER A 54 2.13 4.59 9.38
C SER A 54 2.77 5.02 10.70
N LEU A 55 1.99 5.62 11.61
CA LEU A 55 2.48 5.98 12.94
C LEU A 55 2.77 4.75 13.80
N ASP A 56 2.13 3.62 13.51
CA ASP A 56 2.29 2.37 14.24
C ASP A 56 3.25 1.40 13.56
N MET A 57 3.80 1.78 12.41
CA MET A 57 4.66 0.90 11.64
C MET A 57 6.04 0.78 12.30
N THR A 58 6.46 -0.45 12.51
CA THR A 58 7.73 -0.78 13.15
C THR A 58 8.75 -1.25 12.10
N ASP A 59 10.00 -1.41 12.54
CA ASP A 59 11.03 -1.99 11.68
C ASP A 59 10.73 -3.44 11.31
N ALA A 60 10.05 -4.18 12.19
CA ALA A 60 9.60 -5.54 11.88
C ALA A 60 8.59 -5.53 10.72
N HIS A 61 7.66 -4.59 10.72
CA HIS A 61 6.72 -4.42 9.61
C HIS A 61 7.48 -4.11 8.32
N ARG A 62 8.46 -3.23 8.36
CA ARG A 62 9.26 -2.85 7.19
C ARG A 62 10.10 -4.01 6.66
N SER A 63 10.56 -4.90 7.55
CA SER A 63 11.26 -6.11 7.12
C SER A 63 10.36 -7.05 6.35
N ILE A 64 9.11 -7.18 6.76
CA ILE A 64 8.10 -7.97 6.01
C ILE A 64 7.90 -7.39 4.61
N ILE A 65 7.77 -6.07 4.52
CA ILE A 65 7.61 -5.39 3.22
C ILE A 65 8.84 -5.64 2.34
N TYR A 66 10.04 -5.50 2.91
CA TYR A 66 11.29 -5.73 2.19
C TYR A 66 11.38 -7.15 1.64
N GLU A 67 11.16 -8.14 2.48
CA GLU A 67 11.28 -9.54 2.08
C GLU A 67 10.27 -9.90 1.00
N ARG A 68 9.03 -9.44 1.16
CA ARG A 68 7.99 -9.75 0.16
C ARG A 68 8.29 -9.05 -1.17
N THR A 69 8.75 -7.82 -1.13
CA THR A 69 9.11 -7.06 -2.34
C THR A 69 10.29 -7.72 -3.05
N GLU A 70 11.32 -8.10 -2.31
CA GLU A 70 12.49 -8.75 -2.89
C GLU A 70 12.12 -10.08 -3.57
N ARG A 71 11.20 -10.84 -2.97
CA ARG A 71 10.79 -12.14 -3.50
C ARG A 71 9.77 -12.04 -4.62
N SER A 72 9.22 -10.87 -4.90
CA SER A 72 8.25 -10.72 -5.97
C SER A 72 8.86 -11.14 -7.31
N SER A 73 8.11 -11.91 -8.08
CA SER A 73 8.52 -12.29 -9.43
C SER A 73 8.34 -11.13 -10.42
N SER A 74 7.61 -10.09 -10.03
CA SER A 74 7.42 -8.92 -10.87
C SER A 74 8.57 -7.95 -10.70
N GLN A 75 8.96 -7.29 -11.80
CA GLN A 75 9.95 -6.21 -11.76
C GLN A 75 9.32 -4.86 -11.37
N GLN A 76 7.99 -4.79 -11.33
CA GLN A 76 7.27 -3.58 -11.01
C GLN A 76 6.38 -3.85 -9.79
N VAL A 77 6.65 -3.12 -8.71
CA VAL A 77 5.95 -3.30 -7.44
C VAL A 77 5.39 -1.95 -6.99
N LEU A 78 4.10 -1.92 -6.69
CA LEU A 78 3.43 -0.76 -6.13
C LEU A 78 3.02 -1.08 -4.71
N ILE A 79 3.38 -0.22 -3.78
CA ILE A 79 3.09 -0.41 -2.36
C ILE A 79 2.23 0.75 -1.88
N THR A 80 1.02 0.44 -1.39
CA THR A 80 0.22 1.47 -0.71
C THR A 80 0.66 1.54 0.75
N HIS A 81 0.89 2.76 1.23
CA HIS A 81 1.57 2.98 2.49
C HIS A 81 1.08 4.28 3.12
N GLY A 82 1.17 4.37 4.43
CA GLY A 82 0.91 5.63 5.10
C GLY A 82 2.02 6.65 4.82
N THR A 83 1.65 7.91 4.75
CA THR A 83 2.58 8.96 4.34
C THR A 83 3.65 9.27 5.39
N ASP A 84 3.32 9.13 6.68
CA ASP A 84 4.25 9.52 7.76
C ASP A 84 5.52 8.68 7.81
N GLY A 85 5.45 7.39 7.51
CA GLY A 85 6.61 6.49 7.57
C GLY A 85 7.17 6.11 6.22
N MET A 86 6.68 6.72 5.15
CA MET A 86 6.99 6.29 3.78
C MET A 86 8.48 6.42 3.45
N ILE A 87 9.12 7.49 3.89
CA ILE A 87 10.54 7.74 3.61
C ILE A 87 11.41 6.65 4.22
N LYS A 88 11.13 6.26 5.46
CA LYS A 88 11.90 5.19 6.13
C LYS A 88 11.76 3.86 5.39
N THR A 89 10.56 3.54 4.94
CA THR A 89 10.33 2.33 4.16
C THR A 89 11.04 2.41 2.82
N ALA A 90 10.99 3.55 2.15
CA ALA A 90 11.70 3.74 0.88
C ALA A 90 13.21 3.57 1.05
N GLN A 91 13.78 4.09 2.11
CA GLN A 91 15.21 3.93 2.40
C GLN A 91 15.59 2.46 2.56
N LYS A 92 14.75 1.69 3.26
CA LYS A 92 14.99 0.25 3.42
C LYS A 92 14.92 -0.48 2.08
N LEU A 93 13.92 -0.15 1.27
CA LEU A 93 13.71 -0.81 -0.02
C LEU A 93 14.74 -0.39 -1.08
N SER A 94 15.46 0.70 -0.87
CA SER A 94 16.47 1.18 -1.83
C SER A 94 17.60 0.20 -2.06
N LYS A 95 17.77 -0.79 -1.20
CA LYS A 95 18.77 -1.83 -1.33
C LYS A 95 18.39 -2.91 -2.33
N ILE A 96 17.14 -2.97 -2.74
CA ILE A 96 16.64 -3.95 -3.71
C ILE A 96 17.02 -3.48 -5.11
N THR A 97 17.65 -4.38 -5.88
CA THR A 97 18.06 -4.08 -7.25
C THR A 97 17.19 -4.83 -8.25
N GLY A 98 17.14 -4.35 -9.49
CA GLY A 98 16.44 -5.02 -10.57
C GLY A 98 14.93 -4.82 -10.56
N LYS A 99 14.42 -3.91 -9.73
CA LYS A 99 12.97 -3.65 -9.62
C LYS A 99 12.69 -2.15 -9.63
N THR A 100 11.53 -1.81 -10.17
CA THR A 100 10.94 -0.47 -10.01
C THR A 100 9.91 -0.56 -8.90
N ILE A 101 10.15 0.16 -7.82
CA ILE A 101 9.30 0.13 -6.63
C ILE A 101 8.73 1.52 -6.42
N VAL A 102 7.41 1.61 -6.37
CA VAL A 102 6.69 2.87 -6.12
C VAL A 102 5.92 2.75 -4.83
N LEU A 103 6.13 3.70 -3.93
CA LEU A 103 5.33 3.83 -2.72
C LEU A 103 4.33 4.95 -2.94
N THR A 104 3.07 4.69 -2.62
CA THR A 104 2.01 5.67 -2.78
C THR A 104 1.09 5.64 -1.57
N GLY A 105 0.48 6.78 -1.30
CA GLY A 105 -0.47 6.91 -0.21
C GLY A 105 -1.40 8.09 -0.47
N SER A 106 -2.25 8.36 0.50
CA SER A 106 -3.22 9.45 0.41
C SER A 106 -3.24 10.22 1.72
N LEU A 107 -3.44 11.53 1.62
CA LEU A 107 -3.65 12.38 2.80
C LEU A 107 -5.08 12.27 3.32
N GLN A 108 -6.01 11.79 2.50
CA GLN A 108 -7.39 11.56 2.89
C GLN A 108 -7.79 10.11 2.58
N PRO A 109 -8.66 9.50 3.41
CA PRO A 109 -9.16 8.17 3.10
C PRO A 109 -9.88 8.13 1.74
N ALA A 110 -9.68 7.05 1.00
CA ALA A 110 -10.38 6.87 -0.28
C ALA A 110 -11.90 6.84 -0.11
N ALA A 111 -12.38 6.44 1.08
CA ALA A 111 -13.81 6.45 1.39
C ALA A 111 -14.44 7.85 1.30
N PHE A 112 -13.64 8.92 1.35
CA PHE A 112 -14.10 10.30 1.21
C PHE A 112 -14.05 10.80 -0.24
N ALA A 113 -13.57 9.98 -1.18
CA ALA A 113 -13.51 10.40 -2.57
C ALA A 113 -14.93 10.58 -3.12
N HIS A 114 -15.12 11.65 -3.87
CA HIS A 114 -16.38 11.92 -4.58
C HIS A 114 -16.19 11.59 -6.05
N ASN A 115 -17.12 10.82 -6.56
CA ASN A 115 -17.13 10.47 -7.98
C ASN A 115 -17.94 11.49 -8.77
#